data_fd0f04051bc3d0db8c6e22971f0941e6
#
_entry.id   fd0f04051bc3d0db8c6e22971f0941e6
#
_cell.length_a   1.000
_cell.length_b   1.000
_cell.length_c   1.000
_cell.angle_alpha   90.00
_cell.angle_beta   90.00
_cell.angle_gamma   90.00
#
_symmetry.space_group_name_H-M   'P 1'
#
loop_
_entity.id
_entity.type
_entity.pdbx_description
1 polymer ?
#
loop_
_entity_poly.entity_id
_entity_poly.type
_entity_poly.pdbx_seq_one_letter_code
_entity_poly.pdbx_strand_id
1 'polypeptide(L)'
;MKDKDADLNVKGAYLHMAADALVSLGVVIAGVVIIFTNWFWLDSVMSIVIALVILYGTWSLFTQSLKLALDGVPEGVDFNKLKEQILGIEGVKDFKHLHIWALSTTENALTAHLQVEKSLSLDQIENLKDKVKHELEHYNVHHSTLEIYFNDREFKEEEML
;
A
#
# COMPACT_ATOMS: atom_id res chain seq x y z
N MET A 1 -21.50 5.92 0.77
CA MET A 1 -20.06 6.07 0.78
C MET A 1 -19.43 6.07 -0.62
N LYS A 2 -19.94 5.27 -1.58
CA LYS A 2 -19.43 5.23 -2.98
C LYS A 2 -19.40 6.58 -3.73
N ASP A 3 -20.33 7.48 -3.47
CA ASP A 3 -20.41 8.77 -4.19
C ASP A 3 -19.31 9.77 -3.78
N LYS A 4 -18.83 9.73 -2.53
CA LYS A 4 -17.75 10.62 -2.08
C LYS A 4 -16.39 10.28 -2.66
N ASP A 5 -16.11 9.00 -2.86
CA ASP A 5 -14.84 8.55 -3.43
C ASP A 5 -14.79 8.83 -4.94
N ALA A 6 -15.93 8.73 -5.64
CA ALA A 6 -16.07 9.16 -7.03
C ALA A 6 -15.86 10.66 -7.19
N ASP A 7 -16.42 11.48 -6.29
CA ASP A 7 -16.27 12.94 -6.27
C ASP A 7 -14.82 13.37 -6.02
N LEU A 8 -14.11 12.68 -5.12
CA LEU A 8 -12.70 12.96 -4.83
C LEU A 8 -11.79 12.59 -6.00
N ASN A 9 -12.05 11.48 -6.68
CA ASN A 9 -11.32 11.07 -7.90
C ASN A 9 -11.52 12.06 -9.04
N VAL A 10 -12.76 12.49 -9.28
CA VAL A 10 -13.07 13.50 -10.30
C VAL A 10 -12.40 14.83 -9.97
N LYS A 11 -12.45 15.25 -8.70
CA LYS A 11 -11.77 16.46 -8.25
C LYS A 11 -10.25 16.37 -8.40
N GLY A 12 -9.65 15.21 -8.07
CA GLY A 12 -8.22 14.97 -8.24
C GLY A 12 -7.81 15.03 -9.71
N ALA A 13 -8.56 14.37 -10.60
CA ALA A 13 -8.32 14.42 -12.05
C ALA A 13 -8.44 15.85 -12.60
N TYR A 14 -9.47 16.59 -12.17
CA TYR A 14 -9.66 17.99 -12.58
C TYR A 14 -8.49 18.89 -12.15
N LEU A 15 -8.03 18.75 -10.88
CA LEU A 15 -6.91 19.52 -10.37
C LEU A 15 -5.60 19.21 -11.11
N HIS A 16 -5.39 17.94 -11.47
CA HIS A 16 -4.23 17.53 -12.26
C HIS A 16 -4.26 18.17 -13.67
N MET A 17 -5.38 18.04 -14.36
CA MET A 17 -5.56 18.67 -15.68
C MET A 17 -5.42 20.20 -15.63
N ALA A 18 -5.94 20.83 -14.57
CA ALA A 18 -5.81 22.29 -14.39
C ALA A 18 -4.35 22.69 -14.14
N ALA A 19 -3.60 21.90 -13.35
CA ALA A 19 -2.16 22.14 -13.14
C ALA A 19 -1.36 22.01 -14.45
N ASP A 20 -1.63 20.98 -15.25
CA ASP A 20 -0.99 20.79 -16.55
C ASP A 20 -1.29 21.94 -17.52
N ALA A 21 -2.53 22.42 -17.54
CA ALA A 21 -2.93 23.57 -18.34
C ALA A 21 -2.22 24.85 -17.89
N LEU A 22 -2.07 25.07 -16.58
CA LEU A 22 -1.37 26.23 -16.03
C LEU A 22 0.14 26.19 -16.35
N VAL A 23 0.77 25.03 -16.25
CA VAL A 23 2.18 24.85 -16.64
C VAL A 23 2.35 25.14 -18.12
N SER A 24 1.49 24.59 -18.98
CA SER A 24 1.52 24.83 -20.43
C SER A 24 1.34 26.31 -20.77
N LEU A 25 0.42 27.01 -20.10
CA LEU A 25 0.22 28.44 -20.26
C LEU A 25 1.46 29.22 -19.83
N GLY A 26 2.09 28.84 -18.71
CA GLY A 26 3.34 29.45 -18.25
C GLY A 26 4.47 29.33 -19.26
N VAL A 27 4.61 28.17 -19.92
CA VAL A 27 5.61 27.96 -21.00
C VAL A 27 5.34 28.90 -22.20
N VAL A 28 4.09 29.02 -22.61
CA VAL A 28 3.72 29.91 -23.72
C VAL A 28 4.04 31.36 -23.39
N ILE A 29 3.71 31.81 -22.17
CA ILE A 29 4.02 33.17 -21.70
C ILE A 29 5.53 33.38 -21.68
N ALA A 30 6.30 32.43 -21.13
CA ALA A 30 7.76 32.52 -21.11
C ALA A 30 8.34 32.59 -22.51
N GLY A 31 7.85 31.81 -23.48
CA GLY A 31 8.25 31.86 -24.87
C GLY A 31 8.00 33.23 -25.50
N VAL A 32 6.83 33.84 -25.26
CA VAL A 32 6.50 35.17 -25.73
C VAL A 32 7.46 36.24 -25.12
N VAL A 33 7.72 36.17 -23.83
CA VAL A 33 8.67 37.09 -23.15
C VAL A 33 10.06 36.98 -23.76
N ILE A 34 10.56 35.74 -24.00
CA ILE A 34 11.87 35.51 -24.61
C ILE A 34 11.97 36.20 -25.99
N ILE A 35 10.93 36.07 -26.82
CA ILE A 35 10.92 36.70 -28.17
C ILE A 35 11.08 38.20 -28.09
N PHE A 36 10.45 38.87 -27.12
CA PHE A 36 10.50 40.31 -27.00
C PHE A 36 11.70 40.86 -26.23
N THR A 37 12.23 40.09 -25.28
CA THR A 37 13.29 40.55 -24.36
C THR A 37 14.67 39.98 -24.66
N ASN A 38 14.77 38.91 -25.47
CA ASN A 38 15.97 38.10 -25.67
C ASN A 38 16.56 37.52 -24.36
N TRP A 39 15.72 37.28 -23.32
CA TRP A 39 16.14 36.73 -22.06
C TRP A 39 16.21 35.18 -22.12
N PHE A 40 17.22 34.68 -22.82
CA PHE A 40 17.38 33.22 -23.07
C PHE A 40 17.56 32.38 -21.79
N TRP A 41 18.04 33.01 -20.69
CA TRP A 41 18.15 32.34 -19.41
C TRP A 41 16.79 31.89 -18.84
N LEU A 42 15.70 32.54 -19.24
CA LEU A 42 14.36 32.26 -18.81
C LEU A 42 13.92 30.82 -19.24
N ASP A 43 14.37 30.37 -20.41
CA ASP A 43 14.13 29.02 -20.90
C ASP A 43 14.72 27.95 -19.95
N SER A 44 15.97 28.14 -19.53
CA SER A 44 16.63 27.22 -18.58
C SER A 44 15.94 27.20 -17.23
N VAL A 45 15.49 28.37 -16.74
CA VAL A 45 14.74 28.43 -15.46
C VAL A 45 13.39 27.72 -15.57
N MET A 46 12.65 28.00 -16.67
CA MET A 46 11.36 27.30 -16.88
C MET A 46 11.52 25.81 -17.02
N SER A 47 12.55 25.32 -17.68
CA SER A 47 12.85 23.89 -17.78
C SER A 47 13.08 23.26 -16.40
N ILE A 48 13.82 23.93 -15.51
CA ILE A 48 14.04 23.45 -14.13
C ILE A 48 12.73 23.45 -13.35
N VAL A 49 11.94 24.51 -13.44
CA VAL A 49 10.64 24.61 -12.76
C VAL A 49 9.71 23.47 -13.20
N ILE A 50 9.61 23.21 -14.50
CA ILE A 50 8.79 22.12 -15.04
C ILE A 50 9.29 20.77 -14.55
N ALA A 51 10.61 20.54 -14.57
CA ALA A 51 11.20 19.30 -14.07
C ALA A 51 10.87 19.05 -12.59
N LEU A 52 10.92 20.10 -11.75
CA LEU A 52 10.54 20.01 -10.34
C LEU A 52 9.04 19.71 -10.13
N VAL A 53 8.18 20.33 -10.93
CA VAL A 53 6.72 20.07 -10.89
C VAL A 53 6.43 18.64 -11.26
N ILE A 54 7.04 18.12 -12.32
CA ILE A 54 6.87 16.73 -12.76
C ILE A 54 7.40 15.77 -11.68
N LEU A 55 8.60 16.03 -11.15
CA LEU A 55 9.19 15.19 -10.11
C LEU A 55 8.31 15.14 -8.87
N TYR A 56 7.79 16.28 -8.43
CA TYR A 56 6.88 16.35 -7.29
C TYR A 56 5.57 15.60 -7.56
N GLY A 57 4.96 15.79 -8.73
CA GLY A 57 3.69 15.15 -9.09
C GLY A 57 3.79 13.62 -9.25
N THR A 58 4.96 13.12 -9.69
CA THR A 58 5.18 11.68 -9.91
C THR A 58 5.78 10.96 -8.69
N TRP A 59 6.22 11.70 -7.66
CA TRP A 59 6.91 11.12 -6.50
C TRP A 59 6.09 10.06 -5.76
N SER A 60 4.80 10.33 -5.58
CA SER A 60 3.88 9.39 -4.93
C SER A 60 3.75 8.08 -5.71
N LEU A 61 3.57 8.16 -7.02
CA LEU A 61 3.49 6.98 -7.89
C LEU A 61 4.79 6.19 -7.89
N PHE A 62 5.93 6.88 -7.93
CA PHE A 62 7.24 6.25 -7.85
C PHE A 62 7.42 5.48 -6.55
N THR A 63 7.13 6.10 -5.41
CA THR A 63 7.27 5.44 -4.10
C THR A 63 6.32 4.27 -3.92
N GLN A 64 5.08 4.36 -4.40
CA GLN A 64 4.13 3.24 -4.37
C GLN A 64 4.58 2.09 -5.27
N SER A 65 5.07 2.39 -6.48
CA SER A 65 5.61 1.38 -7.38
C SER A 65 6.85 0.71 -6.81
N LEU A 66 7.71 1.48 -6.14
CA LEU A 66 8.90 0.94 -5.48
C LEU A 66 8.53 0.02 -4.31
N LYS A 67 7.56 0.41 -3.49
CA LYS A 67 7.04 -0.44 -2.40
C LYS A 67 6.49 -1.77 -2.95
N LEU A 68 5.71 -1.70 -4.03
CA LEU A 68 5.18 -2.92 -4.67
C LEU A 68 6.30 -3.82 -5.22
N ALA A 69 7.30 -3.23 -5.86
CA ALA A 69 8.43 -3.98 -6.43
C ALA A 69 9.38 -4.60 -5.38
N LEU A 70 9.39 -4.07 -4.16
CA LEU A 70 10.22 -4.52 -3.04
C LEU A 70 9.42 -5.29 -1.97
N ASP A 71 8.24 -5.80 -2.31
CA ASP A 71 7.34 -6.51 -1.37
C ASP A 71 7.08 -5.71 -0.08
N GLY A 72 6.99 -4.38 -0.22
CA GLY A 72 6.76 -3.49 0.91
C GLY A 72 5.37 -3.67 1.53
N VAL A 73 5.27 -3.31 2.81
CA VAL A 73 4.00 -3.35 3.54
C VAL A 73 2.95 -2.46 2.87
N PRO A 74 1.73 -2.99 2.61
CA PRO A 74 0.65 -2.24 2.01
C PRO A 74 0.24 -1.03 2.85
N GLU A 75 -0.14 0.06 2.19
CA GLU A 75 -0.69 1.22 2.88
C GLU A 75 -2.07 0.92 3.48
N GLY A 76 -2.30 1.36 4.70
CA GLY A 76 -3.60 1.21 5.38
C GLY A 76 -3.76 -0.09 6.18
N VAL A 77 -2.78 -0.98 6.22
CA VAL A 77 -2.81 -2.17 7.09
C VAL A 77 -2.22 -1.83 8.45
N ASP A 78 -3.07 -1.86 9.48
CA ASP A 78 -2.67 -1.74 10.87
C ASP A 78 -2.40 -3.14 11.44
N PHE A 79 -1.11 -3.47 11.60
CA PHE A 79 -0.66 -4.77 12.12
C PHE A 79 -1.20 -5.08 13.52
N ASN A 80 -1.27 -4.08 14.40
CA ASN A 80 -1.73 -4.30 15.77
C ASN A 80 -3.21 -4.66 15.78
N LYS A 81 -4.00 -3.91 15.02
CA LYS A 81 -5.43 -4.16 14.88
C LYS A 81 -5.72 -5.51 14.23
N LEU A 82 -4.99 -5.86 13.17
CA LEU A 82 -5.09 -7.16 12.52
C LEU A 82 -4.78 -8.29 13.51
N LYS A 83 -3.67 -8.16 14.24
CA LYS A 83 -3.25 -9.15 15.23
C LYS A 83 -4.30 -9.32 16.35
N GLU A 84 -4.83 -8.22 16.88
CA GLU A 84 -5.88 -8.25 17.90
C GLU A 84 -7.15 -8.96 17.41
N GLN A 85 -7.59 -8.71 16.18
CA GLN A 85 -8.77 -9.35 15.60
C GLN A 85 -8.57 -10.86 15.45
N ILE A 86 -7.41 -11.28 14.95
CA ILE A 86 -7.11 -12.72 14.81
C ILE A 86 -7.00 -13.40 16.16
N LEU A 87 -6.37 -12.77 17.15
CA LEU A 87 -6.29 -13.28 18.53
C LEU A 87 -7.66 -13.35 19.22
N GLY A 88 -8.64 -12.56 18.77
CA GLY A 88 -10.02 -12.62 19.25
C GLY A 88 -10.83 -13.85 18.75
N ILE A 89 -10.30 -14.61 17.79
CA ILE A 89 -10.97 -15.80 17.25
C ILE A 89 -10.80 -16.95 18.22
N GLU A 90 -11.92 -17.56 18.65
CA GLU A 90 -11.92 -18.71 19.55
C GLU A 90 -11.13 -19.89 18.96
N GLY A 91 -10.16 -20.40 19.73
CA GLY A 91 -9.25 -21.46 19.31
C GLY A 91 -7.87 -20.99 18.87
N VAL A 92 -7.69 -19.68 18.62
CA VAL A 92 -6.38 -19.06 18.38
C VAL A 92 -5.73 -18.73 19.72
N LYS A 93 -4.51 -19.19 19.92
CA LYS A 93 -3.68 -18.87 21.11
C LYS A 93 -2.69 -17.76 20.86
N ASP A 94 -2.05 -17.79 19.70
CA ASP A 94 -1.07 -16.78 19.33
C ASP A 94 -0.98 -16.63 17.79
N PHE A 95 -0.51 -15.48 17.34
CA PHE A 95 -0.35 -15.14 15.93
C PHE A 95 0.97 -14.41 15.76
N LYS A 96 1.97 -15.12 15.21
CA LYS A 96 3.37 -14.69 15.13
C LYS A 96 3.92 -14.74 13.71
N HIS A 97 5.11 -14.17 13.51
CA HIS A 97 5.83 -14.14 12.24
C HIS A 97 4.94 -13.69 11.08
N LEU A 98 4.23 -12.58 11.35
CA LEU A 98 3.32 -11.98 10.40
C LEU A 98 4.10 -11.17 9.37
N HIS A 99 4.10 -11.65 8.12
CA HIS A 99 4.60 -10.92 6.97
C HIS A 99 3.43 -10.64 6.05
N ILE A 100 3.29 -9.39 5.62
CA ILE A 100 2.27 -8.96 4.67
C ILE A 100 2.91 -8.07 3.62
N TRP A 101 2.61 -8.32 2.36
CA TRP A 101 3.08 -7.54 1.23
C TRP A 101 1.98 -7.37 0.18
N ALA A 102 2.13 -6.36 -0.66
CA ALA A 102 1.21 -6.12 -1.75
C ALA A 102 1.56 -7.00 -2.95
N LEU A 103 0.58 -7.75 -3.48
CA LEU A 103 0.69 -8.44 -4.77
C LEU A 103 0.32 -7.53 -5.94
N SER A 104 -0.60 -6.61 -5.69
CA SER A 104 -1.07 -5.61 -6.65
C SER A 104 -1.52 -4.35 -5.91
N THR A 105 -2.07 -3.39 -6.63
CA THR A 105 -2.67 -2.18 -6.02
C THR A 105 -3.94 -2.47 -5.21
N THR A 106 -4.52 -3.66 -5.34
CA THR A 106 -5.81 -4.03 -4.73
C THR A 106 -5.77 -5.32 -3.93
N GLU A 107 -4.69 -6.10 -4.02
CA GLU A 107 -4.57 -7.40 -3.39
C GLU A 107 -3.28 -7.52 -2.60
N ASN A 108 -3.38 -8.10 -1.41
CA ASN A 108 -2.27 -8.37 -0.53
C ASN A 108 -2.10 -9.88 -0.31
N ALA A 109 -0.87 -10.29 -0.03
CA ALA A 109 -0.55 -11.63 0.45
C ALA A 109 -0.03 -11.58 1.89
N LEU A 110 -0.19 -12.69 2.60
CA LEU A 110 0.22 -12.81 3.99
C LEU A 110 0.79 -14.21 4.26
N THR A 111 1.85 -14.24 5.05
CA THR A 111 2.30 -15.45 5.73
C THR A 111 2.32 -15.23 7.22
N ALA A 112 1.90 -16.23 7.99
CA ALA A 112 1.93 -16.14 9.44
C ALA A 112 1.95 -17.51 10.10
N HIS A 113 2.41 -17.56 11.34
CA HIS A 113 2.33 -18.72 12.21
C HIS A 113 1.13 -18.58 13.15
N LEU A 114 0.22 -19.54 13.12
CA LEU A 114 -0.99 -19.58 13.92
C LEU A 114 -0.88 -20.66 14.99
N GLN A 115 -0.77 -20.25 16.23
CA GLN A 115 -0.83 -21.18 17.35
C GLN A 115 -2.27 -21.51 17.70
N VAL A 116 -2.59 -22.80 17.73
CA VAL A 116 -3.93 -23.27 18.05
C VAL A 116 -3.93 -24.21 19.26
N GLU A 117 -5.10 -24.46 19.83
CA GLU A 117 -5.25 -25.40 20.93
C GLU A 117 -5.01 -26.84 20.48
N LYS A 118 -4.27 -27.61 21.30
CA LYS A 118 -3.98 -29.04 21.02
C LYS A 118 -5.21 -29.92 21.01
N SER A 119 -6.29 -29.50 21.64
CA SER A 119 -7.54 -30.22 21.77
C SER A 119 -8.41 -30.20 20.51
N LEU A 120 -8.07 -29.35 19.53
CA LEU A 120 -8.84 -29.19 18.30
C LEU A 120 -8.67 -30.41 17.38
N SER A 121 -9.78 -30.90 16.83
CA SER A 121 -9.79 -31.87 15.74
C SER A 121 -9.36 -31.23 14.42
N LEU A 122 -9.02 -32.04 13.42
CA LEU A 122 -8.66 -31.56 12.08
C LEU A 122 -9.77 -30.70 11.47
N ASP A 123 -11.03 -31.11 11.59
CA ASP A 123 -12.17 -30.36 11.06
C ASP A 123 -12.33 -29.01 11.76
N GLN A 124 -12.06 -28.94 13.07
CA GLN A 124 -12.08 -27.69 13.83
C GLN A 124 -10.95 -26.76 13.40
N ILE A 125 -9.78 -27.29 13.10
CA ILE A 125 -8.64 -26.52 12.60
C ILE A 125 -8.94 -25.96 11.19
N GLU A 126 -9.57 -26.76 10.31
CA GLU A 126 -9.97 -26.25 9.00
C GLU A 126 -11.00 -25.13 9.12
N ASN A 127 -12.02 -25.29 9.92
CA ASN A 127 -13.01 -24.25 10.21
C ASN A 127 -12.36 -22.98 10.81
N LEU A 128 -11.37 -23.17 11.69
CA LEU A 128 -10.62 -22.05 12.28
C LEU A 128 -9.82 -21.29 11.22
N LYS A 129 -9.13 -22.01 10.33
CA LYS A 129 -8.42 -21.41 9.20
C LYS A 129 -9.34 -20.58 8.30
N ASP A 130 -10.52 -21.09 8.03
CA ASP A 130 -11.49 -20.38 7.19
C ASP A 130 -11.99 -19.10 7.87
N LYS A 131 -12.23 -19.13 9.19
CA LYS A 131 -12.54 -17.91 9.95
C LYS A 131 -11.41 -16.88 9.90
N VAL A 132 -10.17 -17.33 10.10
CA VAL A 132 -9.00 -16.45 10.02
C VAL A 132 -8.87 -15.87 8.62
N LYS A 133 -9.03 -16.66 7.57
CA LYS A 133 -8.98 -16.18 6.18
C LYS A 133 -10.07 -15.17 5.90
N HIS A 134 -11.28 -15.38 6.38
CA HIS A 134 -12.39 -14.45 6.23
C HIS A 134 -12.10 -13.08 6.89
N GLU A 135 -11.50 -13.08 8.08
CA GLU A 135 -11.05 -11.83 8.72
C GLU A 135 -9.94 -11.13 7.92
N LEU A 136 -9.02 -11.89 7.31
CA LEU A 136 -7.95 -11.37 6.48
C LEU A 136 -8.47 -10.69 5.19
N GLU A 137 -9.61 -11.15 4.64
CA GLU A 137 -10.25 -10.54 3.47
C GLU A 137 -10.64 -9.06 3.72
N HIS A 138 -10.95 -8.68 4.95
CA HIS A 138 -11.23 -7.28 5.32
C HIS A 138 -10.03 -6.35 5.14
N TYR A 139 -8.83 -6.92 5.02
CA TYR A 139 -7.57 -6.22 4.75
C TYR A 139 -7.07 -6.41 3.30
N ASN A 140 -7.97 -6.85 2.40
CA ASN A 140 -7.66 -7.23 1.01
C ASN A 140 -6.58 -8.33 0.91
N VAL A 141 -6.48 -9.20 1.92
CA VAL A 141 -5.60 -10.37 1.91
C VAL A 141 -6.38 -11.57 1.41
N HIS A 142 -6.26 -11.85 0.12
CA HIS A 142 -6.91 -13.01 -0.52
C HIS A 142 -5.97 -14.21 -0.63
N HIS A 143 -4.66 -13.99 -0.49
CA HIS A 143 -3.64 -15.02 -0.51
C HIS A 143 -2.95 -15.10 0.86
N SER A 144 -3.33 -16.11 1.65
CA SER A 144 -2.72 -16.31 2.97
C SER A 144 -2.16 -17.72 3.12
N THR A 145 -0.93 -17.82 3.61
CA THR A 145 -0.31 -19.06 4.04
C THR A 145 -0.19 -19.06 5.55
N LEU A 146 -0.91 -19.97 6.22
CA LEU A 146 -0.94 -20.11 7.66
C LEU A 146 -0.25 -21.42 8.07
N GLU A 147 0.90 -21.30 8.73
CA GLU A 147 1.53 -22.44 9.38
C GLU A 147 0.88 -22.68 10.75
N ILE A 148 0.32 -23.87 10.94
CA ILE A 148 -0.36 -24.25 12.19
C ILE A 148 0.64 -24.95 13.12
N TYR A 149 0.70 -24.52 14.38
CA TYR A 149 1.51 -25.19 15.40
C TYR A 149 0.76 -25.28 16.74
N PHE A 150 1.18 -26.26 17.57
CA PHE A 150 0.46 -26.65 18.80
C PHE A 150 1.26 -26.40 20.08
N ASN A 151 2.55 -26.08 19.96
CA ASN A 151 3.45 -25.93 21.10
C ASN A 151 3.95 -24.49 21.17
N ASP A 152 4.29 -24.05 22.39
CA ASP A 152 5.13 -22.88 22.61
C ASP A 152 6.56 -23.21 22.14
N ARG A 153 6.79 -23.22 20.84
CA ARG A 153 8.14 -23.11 20.32
C ARG A 153 8.54 -21.65 20.56
N GLU A 154 9.52 -21.43 21.43
CA GLU A 154 10.28 -20.20 21.39
C GLU A 154 10.98 -20.16 20.02
N PHE A 155 10.37 -19.53 19.05
CA PHE A 155 11.07 -19.13 17.85
C PHE A 155 12.08 -18.08 18.31
N LYS A 156 13.35 -18.45 18.35
CA LYS A 156 14.42 -17.49 18.58
C LYS A 156 14.35 -16.46 17.44
N GLU A 157 14.23 -15.21 17.79
CA GLU A 157 14.23 -14.08 16.81
C GLU A 157 15.50 -14.03 15.95
N GLU A 158 16.51 -14.84 16.28
CA GLU A 158 17.80 -14.93 15.59
C GLU A 158 17.78 -15.68 14.24
N GLU A 159 16.67 -16.34 13.87
CA GLU A 159 16.57 -17.07 12.58
C GLU A 159 15.91 -16.25 11.45
N MET A 160 15.73 -14.95 11.65
CA MET A 160 15.14 -14.04 10.66
C MET A 160 16.20 -13.14 10.00
N LEU A 161 17.15 -13.73 9.29
CA LEU A 161 18.01 -13.03 8.32
C LEU A 161 17.98 -13.76 6.98
#